data_49ed0952e31b2ff80bcf13731a23ba96
#
_entry.id   49ed0952e31b2ff80bcf13731a23ba96
#
_cell.length_a   1.000
_cell.length_b   1.000
_cell.length_c   1.000
_cell.angle_alpha   90.00
_cell.angle_beta   90.00
_cell.angle_gamma   90.00
#
_symmetry.space_group_name_H-M   'P 1'
#
loop_
_entity.id
_entity.type
_entity.pdbx_description
1 polymer ?
#
loop_
_entity_poly.entity_id
_entity_poly.type
_entity_poly.pdbx_seq_one_letter_code
_entity_poly.pdbx_strand_id
1 'polypeptide(L)'
;MITGIAQAEAWRRRVLPPVEEPRPGVWSIPVPIPHNPMRYTLSYAIPDDDGLVVVDPGWDSGEARAALTAGLAAAGANLADVTGIVVTHVHPDHHGMTGWLRGESGAWIGMHPAEAATLPTRAWRGRHPGIDPDWLRFQGVPPEEVDLWGAP
;
A
#
# COMPACT_ATOMS: atom_id res chain seq x y z
N MET A 1 12.90 -0.04 19.17
CA MET A 1 13.83 0.94 18.54
C MET A 1 13.20 1.39 17.23
N ILE A 2 13.07 2.70 16.99
CA ILE A 2 12.58 3.26 15.71
C ILE A 2 13.78 3.34 14.78
N THR A 3 13.70 2.74 13.58
CA THR A 3 14.75 2.74 12.57
C THR A 3 14.48 3.74 11.44
N GLY A 4 13.22 3.99 11.09
CA GLY A 4 12.79 5.03 10.16
C GLY A 4 12.58 6.37 10.89
N ILE A 5 13.64 7.10 11.19
CA ILE A 5 13.58 8.29 12.06
C ILE A 5 12.89 9.45 11.34
N ALA A 6 13.25 9.73 10.08
CA ALA A 6 12.66 10.81 9.30
C ALA A 6 11.17 10.55 9.01
N GLN A 7 10.80 9.30 8.76
CA GLN A 7 9.40 8.88 8.57
C GLN A 7 8.60 9.03 9.86
N ALA A 8 9.17 8.66 11.01
CA ALA A 8 8.50 8.83 12.31
C ALA A 8 8.29 10.31 12.66
N GLU A 9 9.22 11.17 12.30
CA GLU A 9 9.08 12.63 12.47
C GLU A 9 8.01 13.21 11.52
N ALA A 10 8.02 12.83 10.26
CA ALA A 10 7.03 13.24 9.27
C ALA A 10 5.59 12.82 9.69
N TRP A 11 5.43 11.64 10.29
CA TRP A 11 4.17 11.20 10.86
C TRP A 11 3.64 12.15 11.93
N ARG A 12 4.50 12.56 12.87
CA ARG A 12 4.13 13.53 13.93
C ARG A 12 3.74 14.88 13.35
N ARG A 13 4.43 15.32 12.28
CA ARG A 13 4.17 16.58 11.57
C ARG A 13 2.99 16.50 10.60
N ARG A 14 2.40 15.33 10.41
CA ARG A 14 1.30 15.08 9.47
C ARG A 14 1.63 15.44 8.02
N VAL A 15 2.88 15.22 7.59
CA VAL A 15 3.33 15.40 6.21
C VAL A 15 3.69 14.06 5.59
N LEU A 16 3.74 14.01 4.25
CA LEU A 16 4.25 12.82 3.55
C LEU A 16 5.73 12.64 3.92
N PRO A 17 6.14 11.46 4.39
CA PRO A 17 7.54 11.22 4.75
C PRO A 17 8.44 11.11 3.52
N PRO A 18 9.77 11.29 3.70
CA PRO A 18 10.72 10.96 2.64
C PRO A 18 10.85 9.45 2.47
N VAL A 19 11.42 9.04 1.33
CA VAL A 19 11.98 7.69 1.17
C VAL A 19 13.13 7.55 2.15
N GLU A 20 13.20 6.42 2.83
CA GLU A 20 14.21 6.17 3.87
C GLU A 20 14.72 4.72 3.77
N GLU A 21 15.98 4.50 4.11
CA GLU A 21 16.58 3.19 4.26
C GLU A 21 16.68 2.83 5.75
N PRO A 22 15.60 2.26 6.36
CA PRO A 22 15.59 1.97 7.80
C PRO A 22 16.56 0.87 8.22
N ARG A 23 17.01 0.05 7.27
CA ARG A 23 18.07 -0.95 7.42
C ARG A 23 18.83 -1.09 6.10
N PRO A 24 20.12 -1.45 6.12
CA PRO A 24 20.89 -1.68 4.90
C PRO A 24 20.15 -2.57 3.89
N GLY A 25 19.94 -2.08 2.69
CA GLY A 25 19.22 -2.75 1.61
C GLY A 25 17.70 -2.74 1.70
N VAL A 26 17.09 -2.31 2.81
CA VAL A 26 15.63 -2.24 2.95
C VAL A 26 15.17 -0.80 2.80
N TRP A 27 14.53 -0.50 1.70
CA TRP A 27 13.99 0.84 1.41
C TRP A 27 12.51 0.92 1.78
N SER A 28 12.13 1.98 2.48
CA SER A 28 10.75 2.29 2.83
C SER A 28 10.27 3.47 2.01
N ILE A 29 9.28 3.23 1.17
CA ILE A 29 8.76 4.15 0.17
C ILE A 29 7.33 4.55 0.56
N PRO A 30 7.08 5.82 0.91
CA PRO A 30 5.72 6.27 1.20
C PRO A 30 4.90 6.40 -0.08
N VAL A 31 3.80 5.66 -0.13
CA VAL A 31 2.84 5.67 -1.24
C VAL A 31 1.56 6.35 -0.79
N PRO A 32 1.18 7.50 -1.37
CA PRO A 32 0.02 8.26 -0.93
C PRO A 32 -1.30 7.53 -1.19
N ILE A 33 -2.25 7.70 -0.28
CA ILE A 33 -3.63 7.25 -0.41
C ILE A 33 -4.50 8.49 -0.56
N PRO A 34 -5.02 8.80 -1.77
CA PRO A 34 -5.82 9.99 -2.03
C PRO A 34 -7.07 10.05 -1.16
N HIS A 35 -7.36 11.21 -0.60
CA HIS A 35 -8.57 11.48 0.17
C HIS A 35 -8.80 10.54 1.38
N ASN A 36 -7.73 10.04 1.99
CA ASN A 36 -7.79 9.10 3.11
C ASN A 36 -7.10 9.67 4.35
N PRO A 37 -7.70 9.54 5.56
CA PRO A 37 -7.08 9.99 6.82
C PRO A 37 -5.72 9.34 7.12
N MET A 38 -5.46 8.12 6.65
CA MET A 38 -4.17 7.45 6.77
C MET A 38 -3.09 8.10 5.94
N ARG A 39 -3.47 8.83 4.87
CA ARG A 39 -2.61 9.64 4.00
C ARG A 39 -1.66 8.82 3.11
N TYR A 40 -1.03 7.78 3.60
CA TYR A 40 -0.08 6.94 2.86
C TYR A 40 0.07 5.55 3.50
N THR A 41 0.51 4.61 2.68
CA THR A 41 1.05 3.31 3.10
C THR A 41 2.56 3.32 2.88
N LEU A 42 3.31 2.55 3.66
CA LEU A 42 4.73 2.33 3.43
C LEU A 42 4.90 1.06 2.60
N SER A 43 5.33 1.22 1.36
CA SER A 43 5.83 0.13 0.53
C SER A 43 7.30 -0.14 0.84
N TYR A 44 7.73 -1.40 0.76
CA TYR A 44 9.14 -1.72 0.99
C TYR A 44 9.75 -2.31 -0.28
N ALA A 45 10.95 -1.84 -0.64
CA ALA A 45 11.76 -2.43 -1.68
C ALA A 45 12.97 -3.11 -1.03
N ILE A 46 13.15 -4.39 -1.33
CA ILE A 46 14.15 -5.26 -0.71
C ILE A 46 14.96 -5.92 -1.82
N PRO A 47 16.31 -5.82 -1.83
CA PRO A 47 17.13 -6.51 -2.81
C PRO A 47 16.92 -8.02 -2.77
N ASP A 48 16.96 -8.63 -3.95
CA ASP A 48 16.98 -10.06 -4.18
C ASP A 48 18.10 -10.37 -5.17
N ASP A 49 18.42 -11.64 -5.38
CA ASP A 49 19.55 -12.07 -6.22
C ASP A 49 19.49 -11.51 -7.63
N ASP A 50 18.29 -11.39 -8.20
CA ASP A 50 18.05 -10.96 -9.58
C ASP A 50 17.44 -9.55 -9.72
N GLY A 51 17.26 -8.80 -8.61
CA GLY A 51 16.66 -7.47 -8.65
C GLY A 51 16.07 -7.04 -7.31
N LEU A 52 14.79 -6.67 -7.31
CA LEU A 52 14.08 -6.18 -6.13
C LEU A 52 12.75 -6.91 -5.91
N VAL A 53 12.43 -7.18 -4.66
CA VAL A 53 11.08 -7.55 -4.23
C VAL A 53 10.41 -6.32 -3.63
N VAL A 54 9.24 -5.95 -4.15
CA VAL A 54 8.39 -4.90 -3.58
C VAL A 54 7.32 -5.54 -2.70
N VAL A 55 7.25 -5.10 -1.44
CA VAL A 55 6.21 -5.52 -0.50
C VAL A 55 5.14 -4.43 -0.43
N ASP A 56 3.89 -4.83 -0.65
CA ASP A 56 2.71 -3.95 -0.62
C ASP A 56 2.87 -2.69 -1.49
N PRO A 57 2.69 -2.80 -2.81
CA PRO A 57 2.95 -1.68 -3.73
C PRO A 57 2.06 -0.46 -3.49
N GLY A 58 0.93 -0.61 -2.79
CA GLY A 58 0.10 0.50 -2.35
C GLY A 58 -1.18 0.70 -3.14
N TRP A 59 -1.85 1.84 -2.89
CA TRP A 59 -3.09 2.26 -3.53
C TRP A 59 -2.90 2.54 -5.03
N ASP A 60 -3.88 2.17 -5.87
CA ASP A 60 -3.81 2.43 -7.31
C ASP A 60 -4.34 3.83 -7.66
N SER A 61 -3.41 4.76 -7.85
CA SER A 61 -3.68 6.09 -8.39
C SER A 61 -2.48 6.62 -9.16
N GLY A 62 -2.67 7.62 -10.02
CA GLY A 62 -1.57 8.24 -10.76
C GLY A 62 -0.49 8.83 -9.83
N GLU A 63 -0.90 9.44 -8.72
CA GLU A 63 0.01 9.98 -7.70
C GLU A 63 0.79 8.87 -7.00
N ALA A 64 0.14 7.77 -6.62
CA ALA A 64 0.77 6.63 -5.98
C ALA A 64 1.78 5.93 -6.90
N ARG A 65 1.43 5.74 -8.17
CA ARG A 65 2.35 5.17 -9.19
C ARG A 65 3.60 6.03 -9.36
N ALA A 66 3.43 7.36 -9.45
CA ALA A 66 4.55 8.30 -9.52
C ALA A 66 5.42 8.26 -8.25
N ALA A 67 4.81 8.19 -7.06
CA ALA A 67 5.53 8.10 -5.80
C ALA A 67 6.34 6.80 -5.68
N LEU A 68 5.76 5.65 -6.04
CA LEU A 68 6.48 4.37 -6.04
C LEU A 68 7.65 4.40 -7.03
N THR A 69 7.43 4.91 -8.25
CA THR A 69 8.48 5.03 -9.27
C THR A 69 9.63 5.92 -8.78
N ALA A 70 9.31 7.08 -8.22
CA ALA A 70 10.31 7.98 -7.66
C ALA A 70 11.05 7.37 -6.45
N GLY A 71 10.32 6.61 -5.63
CA GLY A 71 10.90 5.90 -4.48
C GLY A 71 11.89 4.81 -4.89
N LEU A 72 11.57 4.03 -5.92
CA LEU A 72 12.50 3.06 -6.50
C LEU A 72 13.74 3.76 -7.08
N ALA A 73 13.56 4.88 -7.78
CA ALA A 73 14.69 5.66 -8.31
C ALA A 73 15.59 6.19 -7.18
N ALA A 74 15.03 6.62 -6.06
CA ALA A 74 15.80 7.02 -4.87
C ALA A 74 16.59 5.86 -4.26
N ALA A 75 16.10 4.63 -4.40
CA ALA A 75 16.79 3.40 -4.02
C ALA A 75 17.82 2.93 -5.06
N GLY A 76 18.01 3.68 -6.17
CA GLY A 76 18.92 3.35 -7.24
C GLY A 76 18.37 2.33 -8.25
N ALA A 77 17.05 2.12 -8.29
CA ALA A 77 16.37 1.13 -9.12
C ALA A 77 15.27 1.76 -9.98
N ASN A 78 14.70 0.98 -10.87
CA ASN A 78 13.55 1.33 -11.68
C ASN A 78 12.50 0.22 -11.69
N LEU A 79 11.34 0.44 -12.34
CA LEU A 79 10.26 -0.54 -12.36
C LEU A 79 10.67 -1.89 -12.97
N ALA A 80 11.56 -1.88 -13.97
CA ALA A 80 12.02 -3.11 -14.63
C ALA A 80 12.94 -3.96 -13.74
N ASP A 81 13.52 -3.38 -12.70
CA ASP A 81 14.36 -4.11 -11.75
C ASP A 81 13.51 -4.86 -10.69
N VAL A 82 12.19 -4.66 -10.69
CA VAL A 82 11.29 -5.38 -9.78
C VAL A 82 11.04 -6.78 -10.33
N THR A 83 11.54 -7.78 -9.62
CA THR A 83 11.41 -9.21 -9.97
C THR A 83 10.28 -9.89 -9.21
N GLY A 84 9.89 -9.36 -8.06
CA GLY A 84 8.83 -9.92 -7.22
C GLY A 84 7.97 -8.87 -6.54
N ILE A 85 6.70 -9.22 -6.33
CA ILE A 85 5.73 -8.44 -5.57
C ILE A 85 5.15 -9.33 -4.49
N VAL A 86 5.33 -8.97 -3.23
CA VAL A 86 4.73 -9.65 -2.09
C VAL A 86 3.60 -8.81 -1.55
N VAL A 87 2.42 -9.39 -1.42
CA VAL A 87 1.25 -8.72 -0.84
C VAL A 87 0.94 -9.34 0.51
N THR A 88 0.94 -8.52 1.56
CA THR A 88 0.67 -8.99 2.92
C THR A 88 -0.81 -9.35 3.09
N HIS A 89 -1.71 -8.53 2.53
CA HIS A 89 -3.16 -8.78 2.57
C HIS A 89 -3.91 -7.97 1.50
N VAL A 90 -5.21 -8.27 1.32
CA VAL A 90 -6.03 -7.77 0.19
C VAL A 90 -6.62 -6.36 0.36
N HIS A 91 -6.18 -5.55 1.31
CA HIS A 91 -6.68 -4.18 1.35
C HIS A 91 -6.12 -3.35 0.19
N PRO A 92 -6.94 -2.47 -0.43
CA PRO A 92 -6.55 -1.73 -1.64
C PRO A 92 -5.31 -0.86 -1.48
N ASP A 93 -5.03 -0.36 -0.28
CA ASP A 93 -3.85 0.42 0.06
C ASP A 93 -2.56 -0.41 0.18
N HIS A 94 -2.67 -1.72 0.09
CA HIS A 94 -1.55 -2.67 0.04
C HIS A 94 -1.40 -3.33 -1.32
N HIS A 95 -2.49 -3.87 -1.91
CA HIS A 95 -2.40 -4.62 -3.16
C HIS A 95 -2.83 -3.85 -4.42
N GLY A 96 -3.37 -2.64 -4.28
CA GLY A 96 -4.03 -1.93 -5.39
C GLY A 96 -3.21 -1.84 -6.66
N MET A 97 -1.93 -1.44 -6.54
CA MET A 97 -1.03 -1.32 -7.68
C MET A 97 -0.38 -2.63 -8.15
N THR A 98 -0.68 -3.78 -7.54
CA THR A 98 -0.03 -5.06 -7.89
C THR A 98 -0.14 -5.40 -9.37
N GLY A 99 -1.33 -5.24 -9.96
CA GLY A 99 -1.56 -5.51 -11.38
C GLY A 99 -0.79 -4.57 -12.31
N TRP A 100 -0.80 -3.27 -11.98
CA TRP A 100 -0.03 -2.28 -12.73
C TRP A 100 1.48 -2.56 -12.64
N LEU A 101 2.02 -2.72 -11.42
CA LEU A 101 3.46 -2.93 -11.24
C LEU A 101 3.94 -4.21 -11.94
N ARG A 102 3.14 -5.29 -11.90
CA ARG A 102 3.43 -6.50 -12.67
C ARG A 102 3.44 -6.24 -14.18
N GLY A 103 2.50 -5.42 -14.68
CA GLY A 103 2.45 -5.06 -16.10
C GLY A 103 3.71 -4.34 -16.57
N GLU A 104 4.29 -3.47 -15.73
CA GLU A 104 5.50 -2.71 -16.02
C GLU A 104 6.78 -3.54 -15.86
N SER A 105 6.83 -4.48 -14.92
CA SER A 105 8.05 -5.19 -14.52
C SER A 105 8.12 -6.64 -15.01
N GLY A 106 6.98 -7.29 -15.22
CA GLY A 106 6.92 -8.73 -15.43
C GLY A 106 7.07 -9.57 -14.14
N ALA A 107 7.11 -8.92 -12.97
CA ALA A 107 7.36 -9.55 -11.68
C ALA A 107 6.38 -10.69 -11.34
N TRP A 108 6.85 -11.69 -10.60
CA TRP A 108 5.96 -12.66 -9.96
C TRP A 108 5.19 -12.00 -8.81
N ILE A 109 4.05 -12.59 -8.44
CA ILE A 109 3.24 -12.14 -7.30
C ILE A 109 3.16 -13.24 -6.26
N GLY A 110 3.49 -12.91 -5.01
CA GLY A 110 3.32 -13.75 -3.83
C GLY A 110 2.28 -13.18 -2.88
N MET A 111 1.33 -14.02 -2.46
CA MET A 111 0.30 -13.68 -1.48
C MET A 111 -0.08 -14.96 -0.72
N HIS A 112 -0.49 -14.81 0.54
CA HIS A 112 -1.00 -15.95 1.28
C HIS A 112 -2.26 -16.53 0.62
N PRO A 113 -2.41 -17.85 0.47
CA PRO A 113 -3.55 -18.45 -0.23
C PRO A 113 -4.92 -18.04 0.32
N ALA A 114 -5.05 -17.85 1.64
CA ALA A 114 -6.29 -17.38 2.25
C ALA A 114 -6.66 -15.96 1.83
N GLU A 115 -5.67 -15.07 1.67
CA GLU A 115 -5.89 -13.72 1.16
C GLU A 115 -6.26 -13.75 -0.33
N ALA A 116 -5.53 -14.52 -1.13
CA ALA A 116 -5.80 -14.68 -2.56
C ALA A 116 -7.22 -15.21 -2.82
N ALA A 117 -7.74 -16.12 -2.00
CA ALA A 117 -9.09 -16.65 -2.11
C ALA A 117 -10.18 -15.60 -1.88
N THR A 118 -9.88 -14.47 -1.25
CA THR A 118 -10.85 -13.38 -1.02
C THR A 118 -10.91 -12.37 -2.18
N LEU A 119 -9.90 -12.32 -3.06
CA LEU A 119 -9.84 -11.37 -4.18
C LEU A 119 -11.06 -11.40 -5.09
N PRO A 120 -11.58 -12.57 -5.55
CA PRO A 120 -12.75 -12.62 -6.43
C PRO A 120 -13.98 -11.95 -5.82
N THR A 121 -14.19 -12.12 -4.51
CA THR A 121 -15.35 -11.55 -3.81
C THR A 121 -15.20 -10.06 -3.57
N ARG A 122 -13.99 -9.53 -3.45
CA ARG A 122 -13.70 -8.10 -3.28
C ARG A 122 -13.63 -7.35 -4.60
N ALA A 123 -12.99 -7.93 -5.62
CA ALA A 123 -12.91 -7.32 -6.96
C ALA A 123 -14.28 -7.20 -7.65
N TRP A 124 -15.20 -8.14 -7.38
CA TRP A 124 -16.54 -8.15 -7.98
C TRP A 124 -17.50 -7.11 -7.38
N ARG A 125 -17.18 -6.62 -6.20
CA ARG A 125 -18.01 -5.66 -5.50
C ARG A 125 -17.52 -4.24 -5.68
N GLY A 126 -17.31 -3.75 -6.85
CA GLY A 126 -17.02 -2.33 -7.16
C GLY A 126 -17.90 -1.30 -6.41
N ARG A 127 -18.61 -1.78 -5.40
CA ARG A 127 -19.17 -1.17 -4.20
C ARG A 127 -18.52 -1.87 -3.02
N HIS A 128 -18.01 -1.13 -2.05
CA HIS A 128 -17.89 -1.65 -0.71
C HIS A 128 -19.21 -2.36 -0.38
N PRO A 129 -19.25 -3.65 0.04
CA PRO A 129 -20.42 -4.12 0.75
C PRO A 129 -20.57 -3.13 1.88
N GLY A 130 -21.70 -2.43 1.94
CA GLY A 130 -21.91 -1.38 2.92
C GLY A 130 -21.36 -1.90 4.23
N ILE A 131 -20.40 -1.18 4.81
CA ILE A 131 -19.86 -1.59 6.11
C ILE A 131 -21.10 -1.63 6.99
N ASP A 132 -21.31 -2.76 7.66
CA ASP A 132 -22.48 -2.93 8.52
C ASP A 132 -22.56 -1.73 9.50
N PRO A 133 -23.60 -0.89 9.41
CA PRO A 133 -23.74 0.26 10.29
C PRO A 133 -23.69 -0.11 11.78
N ASP A 134 -24.17 -1.30 12.13
CA ASP A 134 -24.15 -1.76 13.52
C ASP A 134 -22.73 -2.16 13.95
N TRP A 135 -21.92 -2.70 13.02
CA TRP A 135 -20.51 -2.94 13.27
C TRP A 135 -19.74 -1.62 13.48
N LEU A 136 -20.00 -0.59 12.66
CA LEU A 136 -19.38 0.73 12.83
C LEU A 136 -19.74 1.35 14.18
N ARG A 137 -21.02 1.28 14.58
CA ARG A 137 -21.47 1.76 15.91
C ARG A 137 -20.78 1.01 17.05
N PHE A 138 -20.67 -0.32 16.92
CA PHE A 138 -19.96 -1.15 17.90
C PHE A 138 -18.48 -0.78 18.01
N GLN A 139 -17.84 -0.34 16.92
CA GLN A 139 -16.45 0.17 16.91
C GLN A 139 -16.34 1.61 17.43
N GLY A 140 -17.44 2.24 17.84
CA GLY A 140 -17.43 3.60 18.39
C GLY A 140 -17.39 4.72 17.35
N VAL A 141 -17.76 4.43 16.10
CA VAL A 141 -17.90 5.46 15.06
C VAL A 141 -19.12 6.34 15.42
N PRO A 142 -18.95 7.69 15.42
CA PRO A 142 -20.05 8.60 15.70
C PRO A 142 -21.23 8.39 14.75
N PRO A 143 -22.49 8.49 15.22
CA PRO A 143 -23.66 8.22 14.39
C PRO A 143 -23.70 9.01 13.08
N GLU A 144 -23.27 10.27 13.11
CA GLU A 144 -23.19 11.16 11.94
C GLU A 144 -22.17 10.70 10.88
N GLU A 145 -21.16 9.92 11.29
CA GLU A 145 -20.17 9.37 10.38
C GLU A 145 -20.61 7.99 9.85
N VAL A 146 -21.42 7.24 10.61
CA VAL A 146 -21.93 5.93 10.19
C VAL A 146 -22.69 6.03 8.87
N ASP A 147 -23.50 7.09 8.70
CA ASP A 147 -24.31 7.29 7.50
C ASP A 147 -23.46 7.60 6.26
N LEU A 148 -22.25 8.17 6.45
CA LEU A 148 -21.30 8.42 5.36
C LEU A 148 -20.62 7.14 4.84
N TRP A 149 -20.45 6.15 5.72
CA TRP A 149 -19.75 4.88 5.39
C TRP A 149 -20.73 3.74 5.08
N GLY A 150 -21.97 3.82 5.57
CA GLY A 150 -22.99 2.80 5.41
C GLY A 150 -23.94 3.00 4.21
N ALA A 151 -23.78 4.07 3.42
CA ALA A 151 -24.62 4.30 2.26
C ALA A 151 -24.26 3.35 1.10
N PRO A 152 -25.23 2.76 0.41
CA PRO A 152 -25.01 1.84 -0.71
C PRO A 152 -24.41 2.51 -1.94
#